data_f0695f015450874a43615eaffdf90def
#
_entry.id   f0695f015450874a43615eaffdf90def
#
_cell.length_a   1.000
_cell.length_b   1.000
_cell.length_c   1.000
_cell.angle_alpha   90.00
_cell.angle_beta   90.00
_cell.angle_gamma   90.00
#
_symmetry.space_group_name_H-M   'P 1'
#
loop_
_entity.id
_entity.type
_entity.pdbx_description
1 polymer ?
#
loop_
_entity_poly.entity_id
_entity_poly.type
_entity_poly.pdbx_seq_one_letter_code
_entity_poly.pdbx_strand_id
1 'polypeptide(L)'
;METRPPLPPFTKETAIQKVRLAEDGWNSRDAAKVALAYTLDTKWRNRAEFAYNRTEAQAFLDRKWKKELDYRLIKELWAHDGNRIAVRYAYEWHDDAGNWFRSYGNENWEFMPDGLMQRRYACVNDMPIKESERKFHWPLGRRPDDHPGLSELGL
;
A
#
# COMPACT_ATOMS: atom_id res chain seq x y z
N MET A 1 15.70 -9.93 -17.72
CA MET A 1 15.10 -10.09 -16.38
C MET A 1 14.78 -8.70 -15.84
N GLU A 2 13.54 -8.49 -15.49
CA GLU A 2 13.09 -7.21 -14.96
C GLU A 2 13.56 -7.03 -13.51
N THR A 3 14.15 -5.87 -13.21
CA THR A 3 14.49 -5.48 -11.84
C THR A 3 13.66 -4.27 -11.43
N ARG A 4 13.39 -4.15 -10.11
CA ARG A 4 12.64 -3.02 -9.54
C ARG A 4 13.44 -2.35 -8.44
N PRO A 5 14.33 -1.42 -8.80
CA PRO A 5 15.04 -0.63 -7.81
C PRO A 5 14.09 0.20 -6.93
N PRO A 6 14.51 0.55 -5.70
CA PRO A 6 15.78 0.14 -5.08
C PRO A 6 15.81 -1.33 -4.74
N LEU A 7 17.02 -1.91 -4.81
CA LEU A 7 17.22 -3.35 -4.56
C LEU A 7 17.64 -3.59 -3.10
N PRO A 8 17.30 -4.75 -2.51
CA PRO A 8 17.83 -5.11 -1.20
C PRO A 8 19.34 -5.42 -1.27
N PRO A 9 20.11 -5.31 -0.16
CA PRO A 9 19.65 -4.90 1.16
C PRO A 9 19.33 -3.40 1.22
N PHE A 10 18.30 -3.04 1.97
CA PHE A 10 17.85 -1.66 2.05
C PHE A 10 18.63 -0.86 3.09
N THR A 11 18.94 0.40 2.75
CA THR A 11 19.30 1.45 3.71
C THR A 11 18.02 2.16 4.14
N LYS A 12 18.13 3.05 5.13
CA LYS A 12 16.99 3.88 5.53
C LYS A 12 16.43 4.67 4.35
N GLU A 13 17.30 5.29 3.57
CA GLU A 13 16.94 6.10 2.40
C GLU A 13 16.25 5.28 1.32
N THR A 14 16.80 4.11 0.99
CA THR A 14 16.22 3.26 -0.05
C THR A 14 14.95 2.57 0.43
N ALA A 15 14.83 2.26 1.71
CA ALA A 15 13.59 1.76 2.29
C ALA A 15 12.46 2.81 2.22
N ILE A 16 12.76 4.06 2.56
CA ILE A 16 11.82 5.18 2.42
C ILE A 16 11.38 5.32 0.96
N GLN A 17 12.32 5.26 0.03
CA GLN A 17 12.02 5.33 -1.40
C GLN A 17 11.11 4.18 -1.83
N LYS A 18 11.38 2.95 -1.37
CA LYS A 18 10.57 1.77 -1.69
C LYS A 18 9.15 1.90 -1.16
N VAL A 19 8.99 2.41 0.05
CA VAL A 19 7.67 2.68 0.67
C VAL A 19 6.90 3.72 -0.15
N ARG A 20 7.55 4.80 -0.57
CA ARG A 20 6.90 5.85 -1.38
C ARG A 20 6.47 5.32 -2.74
N LEU A 21 7.30 4.52 -3.41
CA LEU A 21 6.94 3.91 -4.69
C LEU A 21 5.73 2.98 -4.56
N ALA A 22 5.64 2.22 -3.48
CA ALA A 22 4.49 1.37 -3.21
C ALA A 22 3.22 2.21 -2.96
N GLU A 23 3.33 3.28 -2.17
CA GLU A 23 2.22 4.21 -1.96
C GLU A 23 1.73 4.80 -3.29
N ASP A 24 2.64 5.27 -4.12
CA ASP A 24 2.31 5.87 -5.43
C ASP A 24 1.63 4.86 -6.35
N GLY A 25 2.13 3.63 -6.38
CA GLY A 25 1.55 2.55 -7.17
C GLY A 25 0.10 2.26 -6.76
N TRP A 26 -0.14 2.07 -5.47
CA TRP A 26 -1.49 1.79 -4.97
C TRP A 26 -2.44 2.97 -5.14
N ASN A 27 -1.96 4.20 -4.99
CA ASN A 27 -2.76 5.39 -5.26
C ASN A 27 -3.16 5.53 -6.74
N SER A 28 -2.47 4.86 -7.66
CA SER A 28 -2.88 4.80 -9.06
C SER A 28 -4.17 4.00 -9.26
N ARG A 29 -4.48 3.09 -8.36
CA ARG A 29 -5.64 2.18 -8.42
C ARG A 29 -5.67 1.35 -9.71
N ASP A 30 -4.52 1.10 -10.28
CA ASP A 30 -4.34 0.27 -11.47
C ASP A 30 -3.83 -1.10 -11.03
N ALA A 31 -4.74 -2.06 -10.90
CA ALA A 31 -4.42 -3.40 -10.39
C ALA A 31 -3.36 -4.13 -11.24
N ALA A 32 -3.45 -4.02 -12.55
CA ALA A 32 -2.48 -4.66 -13.46
C ALA A 32 -1.08 -4.06 -13.28
N LYS A 33 -0.99 -2.75 -13.18
CA LYS A 33 0.28 -2.04 -12.95
C LYS A 33 0.88 -2.40 -11.60
N VAL A 34 0.07 -2.36 -10.52
CA VAL A 34 0.52 -2.66 -9.17
C VAL A 34 1.00 -4.10 -9.06
N ALA A 35 0.30 -5.04 -9.69
CA ALA A 35 0.66 -6.46 -9.66
C ALA A 35 2.09 -6.74 -10.16
N LEU A 36 2.61 -5.92 -11.06
CA LEU A 36 3.97 -6.08 -11.60
C LEU A 36 5.07 -5.84 -10.57
N ALA A 37 4.76 -5.24 -9.42
CA ALA A 37 5.72 -5.05 -8.32
C ALA A 37 5.98 -6.33 -7.51
N TYR A 38 5.22 -7.38 -7.75
CA TYR A 38 5.26 -8.62 -6.99
C TYR A 38 5.79 -9.76 -7.86
N THR A 39 6.43 -10.76 -7.22
CA THR A 39 6.90 -11.95 -7.93
C THR A 39 5.71 -12.75 -8.47
N LEU A 40 5.95 -13.61 -9.46
CA LEU A 40 4.89 -14.48 -10.01
C LEU A 40 4.31 -15.41 -8.95
N ASP A 41 5.14 -15.87 -8.02
CA ASP A 41 4.77 -16.78 -6.94
C ASP A 41 4.49 -16.05 -5.62
N THR A 42 4.23 -14.74 -5.66
CA THR A 42 4.04 -13.93 -4.46
C THR A 42 3.00 -14.52 -3.52
N LYS A 43 3.23 -14.35 -2.22
CA LYS A 43 2.30 -14.80 -1.18
C LYS A 43 1.82 -13.60 -0.38
N TRP A 44 0.51 -13.43 -0.32
CA TRP A 44 -0.14 -12.38 0.44
C TRP A 44 -1.04 -12.97 1.51
N ARG A 45 -1.10 -12.29 2.64
CA ARG A 45 -2.25 -12.29 3.52
C ARG A 45 -2.67 -10.85 3.73
N ASN A 46 -3.92 -10.55 3.38
CA ASN A 46 -4.52 -9.24 3.62
C ASN A 46 -5.75 -9.46 4.51
N ARG A 47 -5.69 -8.98 5.75
CA ARG A 47 -6.69 -9.33 6.77
C ARG A 47 -6.70 -10.85 6.96
N ALA A 48 -7.77 -11.53 6.58
CA ALA A 48 -7.92 -12.97 6.61
C ALA A 48 -7.98 -13.60 5.21
N GLU A 49 -7.75 -12.82 4.16
CA GLU A 49 -7.73 -13.30 2.79
C GLU A 49 -6.31 -13.60 2.34
N PHE A 50 -6.09 -14.72 1.68
CA PHE A 50 -4.81 -15.16 1.14
C PHE A 50 -4.81 -15.04 -0.39
N ALA A 51 -3.65 -14.66 -0.95
CA ALA A 51 -3.36 -14.75 -2.37
C ALA A 51 -2.06 -15.53 -2.51
N TYR A 52 -2.05 -16.52 -3.39
CA TYR A 52 -0.93 -17.47 -3.50
C TYR A 52 -0.07 -17.27 -4.74
N ASN A 53 -0.38 -16.28 -5.55
CA ASN A 53 0.38 -15.90 -6.74
C ASN A 53 -0.02 -14.49 -7.21
N ARG A 54 0.71 -13.98 -8.21
CA ARG A 54 0.47 -12.63 -8.75
C ARG A 54 -0.94 -12.48 -9.34
N THR A 55 -1.45 -13.50 -10.01
CA THR A 55 -2.79 -13.45 -10.60
C THR A 55 -3.87 -13.27 -9.53
N GLU A 56 -3.78 -14.00 -8.43
CA GLU A 56 -4.70 -13.85 -7.31
C GLU A 56 -4.53 -12.50 -6.61
N ALA A 57 -3.30 -11.99 -6.48
CA ALA A 57 -3.03 -10.67 -5.93
C ALA A 57 -3.68 -9.57 -6.79
N GLN A 58 -3.57 -9.67 -8.12
CA GLN A 58 -4.22 -8.73 -9.04
C GLN A 58 -5.75 -8.80 -8.92
N ALA A 59 -6.32 -9.99 -8.84
CA ALA A 59 -7.77 -10.17 -8.67
C ALA A 59 -8.26 -9.53 -7.37
N PHE A 60 -7.48 -9.65 -6.28
CA PHE A 60 -7.77 -8.96 -5.02
C PHE A 60 -7.81 -7.44 -5.22
N LEU A 61 -6.82 -6.88 -5.90
CA LEU A 61 -6.74 -5.43 -6.16
C LEU A 61 -7.89 -4.93 -7.03
N ASP A 62 -8.28 -5.70 -8.04
CA ASP A 62 -9.44 -5.37 -8.89
C ASP A 62 -10.72 -5.25 -8.06
N ARG A 63 -10.96 -6.18 -7.15
CA ARG A 63 -12.11 -6.12 -6.25
C ARG A 63 -12.03 -4.97 -5.27
N LYS A 64 -10.83 -4.72 -4.73
CA LYS A 64 -10.59 -3.66 -3.76
C LYS A 64 -11.01 -2.30 -4.31
N TRP A 65 -10.54 -1.93 -5.48
CA TRP A 65 -10.79 -0.58 -6.02
C TRP A 65 -12.13 -0.43 -6.72
N LYS A 66 -12.85 -1.51 -6.94
CA LYS A 66 -14.29 -1.46 -7.28
C LYS A 66 -15.15 -1.14 -6.06
N LYS A 67 -14.72 -1.57 -4.88
CA LYS A 67 -15.44 -1.36 -3.61
C LYS A 67 -15.01 -0.07 -2.92
N GLU A 68 -13.73 0.22 -2.88
CA GLU A 68 -13.14 1.34 -2.15
C GLU A 68 -12.96 2.52 -3.10
N LEU A 69 -13.97 3.40 -3.11
CA LEU A 69 -14.04 4.53 -4.03
C LEU A 69 -13.30 5.75 -3.47
N ASP A 70 -12.79 6.60 -4.37
CA ASP A 70 -12.02 7.80 -4.02
C ASP A 70 -10.85 7.51 -3.07
N TYR A 71 -10.22 6.37 -3.21
CA TYR A 71 -9.14 5.83 -2.39
C TYR A 71 -7.90 6.71 -2.39
N ARG A 72 -7.42 7.05 -1.18
CA ARG A 72 -6.19 7.81 -0.96
C ARG A 72 -5.42 7.19 0.19
N LEU A 73 -4.15 6.87 -0.07
CA LEU A 73 -3.29 6.10 0.82
C LEU A 73 -2.06 6.91 1.20
N ILE A 74 -1.68 6.84 2.48
CA ILE A 74 -0.38 7.31 2.98
C ILE A 74 0.31 6.16 3.70
N LYS A 75 1.57 5.88 3.33
CA LYS A 75 2.42 4.89 4.00
C LYS A 75 3.58 5.59 4.69
N GLU A 76 4.08 4.95 5.75
CA GLU A 76 5.25 5.41 6.48
C GLU A 76 6.15 4.23 6.81
N LEU A 77 7.45 4.36 6.53
CA LEU A 77 8.44 3.38 6.95
C LEU A 77 8.44 3.28 8.47
N TRP A 78 8.34 2.04 9.00
CA TRP A 78 8.47 1.80 10.43
C TRP A 78 9.85 1.23 10.78
N ALA A 79 10.28 0.19 10.06
CA ALA A 79 11.57 -0.46 10.27
C ALA A 79 12.01 -1.20 9.01
N HIS A 80 13.30 -1.48 8.90
CA HIS A 80 13.85 -2.28 7.81
C HIS A 80 15.02 -3.11 8.31
N ASP A 81 15.24 -4.25 7.67
CA ASP A 81 16.38 -5.13 7.93
C ASP A 81 16.62 -6.03 6.71
N GLY A 82 17.80 -5.92 6.10
CA GLY A 82 18.15 -6.72 4.92
C GLY A 82 17.16 -6.50 3.77
N ASN A 83 16.41 -7.56 3.43
CA ASN A 83 15.41 -7.52 2.35
C ASN A 83 13.97 -7.34 2.88
N ARG A 84 13.80 -6.95 4.15
CA ARG A 84 12.49 -6.78 4.79
C ARG A 84 12.23 -5.34 5.14
N ILE A 85 10.97 -4.94 4.99
CA ILE A 85 10.49 -3.61 5.36
C ILE A 85 9.17 -3.76 6.13
N ALA A 86 9.08 -3.09 7.29
CA ALA A 86 7.84 -2.96 8.04
C ALA A 86 7.26 -1.56 7.83
N VAL A 87 5.96 -1.49 7.57
CA VAL A 87 5.26 -0.27 7.17
C VAL A 87 4.00 -0.10 8.00
N ARG A 88 3.72 1.13 8.40
CA ARG A 88 2.38 1.49 8.86
C ARG A 88 1.72 2.35 7.81
N TYR A 89 0.39 2.29 7.72
CA TYR A 89 -0.33 3.04 6.70
C TYR A 89 -1.75 3.37 7.15
N ALA A 90 -2.33 4.34 6.48
CA ALA A 90 -3.76 4.61 6.57
C ALA A 90 -4.28 5.01 5.19
N TYR A 91 -5.54 4.73 4.93
CA TYR A 91 -6.18 5.19 3.71
C TYR A 91 -7.62 5.58 3.96
N GLU A 92 -8.09 6.52 3.17
CA GLU A 92 -9.49 6.99 3.21
C GLU A 92 -10.20 6.57 1.93
N TRP A 93 -11.44 6.17 2.07
CA TRP A 93 -12.26 5.69 0.98
C TRP A 93 -13.74 5.75 1.39
N HIS A 94 -14.62 5.64 0.40
CA HIS A 94 -16.04 5.46 0.67
C HIS A 94 -16.60 4.30 -0.15
N ASP A 95 -17.72 3.72 0.32
CA ASP A 95 -18.44 2.72 -0.43
C ASP A 95 -19.40 3.37 -1.45
N ASP A 96 -20.15 2.55 -2.19
CA ASP A 96 -21.10 3.01 -3.21
C ASP A 96 -22.35 3.69 -2.60
N ALA A 97 -22.58 3.53 -1.31
CA ALA A 97 -23.65 4.22 -0.57
C ALA A 97 -23.18 5.57 0.02
N GLY A 98 -21.93 5.95 -0.18
CA GLY A 98 -21.38 7.21 0.33
C GLY A 98 -20.92 7.16 1.79
N ASN A 99 -20.75 5.99 2.37
CA ASN A 99 -20.21 5.84 3.72
C ASN A 99 -18.70 5.94 3.69
N TRP A 100 -18.13 6.89 4.42
CA TRP A 100 -16.70 7.11 4.48
C TRP A 100 -16.04 6.31 5.59
N PHE A 101 -14.78 5.90 5.33
CA PHE A 101 -13.93 5.15 6.25
C PHE A 101 -12.52 5.70 6.22
N ARG A 102 -11.84 5.61 7.38
CA ARG A 102 -10.38 5.66 7.44
C ARG A 102 -9.91 4.30 7.96
N SER A 103 -9.10 3.65 7.15
CA SER A 103 -8.57 2.32 7.47
C SER A 103 -7.13 2.46 7.92
N TYR A 104 -6.79 1.85 9.05
CA TYR A 104 -5.45 1.88 9.64
C TYR A 104 -4.82 0.51 9.53
N GLY A 105 -3.59 0.45 9.05
CA GLY A 105 -2.93 -0.82 8.85
C GLY A 105 -1.44 -0.83 9.19
N ASN A 106 -0.97 -2.04 9.36
CA ASN A 106 0.45 -2.37 9.46
C ASN A 106 0.71 -3.52 8.50
N GLU A 107 1.85 -3.49 7.83
CA GLU A 107 2.22 -4.57 6.92
C GLU A 107 3.70 -4.87 6.96
N ASN A 108 4.03 -6.11 6.65
CA ASN A 108 5.39 -6.61 6.55
C ASN A 108 5.67 -7.06 5.13
N TRP A 109 6.80 -6.63 4.59
CA TRP A 109 7.24 -6.95 3.24
C TRP A 109 8.55 -7.73 3.24
N GLU A 110 8.68 -8.64 2.28
CA GLU A 110 9.93 -9.31 1.99
C GLU A 110 10.18 -9.29 0.47
N PHE A 111 11.40 -8.93 0.07
CA PHE A 111 11.78 -8.74 -1.33
C PHE A 111 12.78 -9.77 -1.79
N MET A 112 12.73 -10.10 -3.07
CA MET A 112 13.75 -10.87 -3.77
C MET A 112 14.89 -9.94 -4.22
N PRO A 113 16.08 -10.50 -4.58
CA PRO A 113 17.23 -9.69 -5.01
C PRO A 113 16.94 -8.77 -6.20
N ASP A 114 15.97 -9.09 -7.05
CA ASP A 114 15.54 -8.26 -8.19
C ASP A 114 14.65 -7.07 -7.79
N GLY A 115 14.34 -6.95 -6.51
CA GLY A 115 13.51 -5.85 -5.99
C GLY A 115 12.01 -6.07 -6.10
N LEU A 116 11.56 -7.24 -6.58
CA LEU A 116 10.15 -7.62 -6.54
C LEU A 116 9.77 -8.11 -5.15
N MET A 117 8.56 -7.76 -4.70
CA MET A 117 8.05 -8.20 -3.40
C MET A 117 7.53 -9.62 -3.52
N GLN A 118 8.07 -10.53 -2.70
CA GLN A 118 7.62 -11.92 -2.66
C GLN A 118 6.57 -12.18 -1.60
N ARG A 119 6.70 -11.55 -0.42
CA ARG A 119 5.75 -11.76 0.68
C ARG A 119 5.20 -10.45 1.18
N ARG A 120 3.89 -10.43 1.43
CA ARG A 120 3.20 -9.29 2.01
C ARG A 120 2.17 -9.79 3.02
N TYR A 121 2.31 -9.35 4.26
CA TYR A 121 1.34 -9.66 5.32
C TYR A 121 0.80 -8.37 5.88
N ALA A 122 -0.51 -8.15 5.76
CA ALA A 122 -1.16 -6.91 6.16
C ALA A 122 -2.35 -7.16 7.10
N CYS A 123 -2.39 -6.37 8.16
CA CYS A 123 -3.53 -6.27 9.06
C CYS A 123 -4.13 -4.86 8.93
N VAL A 124 -5.45 -4.78 8.87
CA VAL A 124 -6.16 -3.51 8.64
C VAL A 124 -7.40 -3.45 9.51
N ASN A 125 -7.64 -2.29 10.11
CA ASN A 125 -8.87 -1.98 10.85
C ASN A 125 -9.58 -0.82 10.16
N ASP A 126 -10.87 -0.96 9.90
CA ASP A 126 -11.67 0.08 9.30
C ASP A 126 -12.38 0.89 10.38
N MET A 127 -12.31 2.22 10.29
CA MET A 127 -13.01 3.13 11.18
C MET A 127 -14.00 3.96 10.36
N PRO A 128 -15.30 3.86 10.62
CA PRO A 128 -16.28 4.76 10.00
C PRO A 128 -15.97 6.21 10.40
N ILE A 129 -16.01 7.10 9.43
CA ILE A 129 -15.84 8.54 9.64
C ILE A 129 -16.94 9.30 8.92
N LYS A 130 -17.13 10.55 9.29
CA LYS A 130 -17.92 11.49 8.48
C LYS A 130 -17.05 12.01 7.33
N GLU A 131 -17.66 12.37 6.22
CA GLU A 131 -16.93 13.00 5.12
C GLU A 131 -16.18 14.26 5.60
N SER A 132 -16.77 15.03 6.53
CA SER A 132 -16.15 16.20 7.13
C SER A 132 -14.92 15.90 7.99
N GLU A 133 -14.72 14.64 8.38
CA GLU A 133 -13.57 14.20 9.19
C GLU A 133 -12.40 13.72 8.34
N ARG A 134 -12.50 13.78 7.02
CA ARG A 134 -11.41 13.40 6.12
C ARG A 134 -10.18 14.28 6.34
N LYS A 135 -9.01 13.65 6.25
CA LYS A 135 -7.70 14.30 6.41
C LYS A 135 -6.83 14.21 5.16
N PHE A 136 -7.20 13.37 4.19
CA PHE A 136 -6.41 13.12 2.97
C PHE A 136 -7.01 13.97 1.85
N HIS A 137 -6.38 15.12 1.60
CA HIS A 137 -6.90 16.15 0.70
C HIS A 137 -5.94 16.41 -0.46
N TRP A 138 -6.02 15.57 -1.50
CA TRP A 138 -5.35 15.81 -2.77
C TRP A 138 -6.22 15.23 -3.89
N PRO A 139 -6.06 15.68 -5.15
CA PRO A 139 -6.72 15.04 -6.29
C PRO A 139 -6.34 13.56 -6.36
N LEU A 140 -7.23 12.72 -6.86
CA LEU A 140 -6.97 11.28 -6.99
C LEU A 140 -5.64 11.02 -7.70
N GLY A 141 -4.94 9.98 -7.27
CA GLY A 141 -3.63 9.61 -7.75
C GLY A 141 -2.54 9.86 -6.72
N ARG A 142 -1.35 10.16 -7.19
CA ARG A 142 -0.16 10.33 -6.36
C ARG A 142 -0.34 11.47 -5.34
N ARG A 143 0.01 11.19 -4.09
CA ARG A 143 0.01 12.22 -3.05
C ARG A 143 1.09 13.28 -3.37
N PRO A 144 0.77 14.58 -3.35
CA PRO A 144 1.78 15.63 -3.51
C PRO A 144 2.86 15.56 -2.43
N ASP A 145 4.09 15.95 -2.79
CA ASP A 145 5.22 15.87 -1.85
C ASP A 145 5.05 16.80 -0.64
N ASP A 146 4.30 17.89 -0.78
CA ASP A 146 4.02 18.85 0.29
C ASP A 146 2.79 18.49 1.15
N HIS A 147 2.05 17.42 0.79
CA HIS A 147 0.96 16.94 1.63
C HIS A 147 1.53 16.24 2.87
N PRO A 148 1.02 16.56 4.09
CA PRO A 148 1.54 15.94 5.30
C PRO A 148 1.46 14.42 5.29
N GLY A 149 2.45 13.77 5.93
CA GLY A 149 2.47 12.33 6.16
C GLY A 149 1.67 11.94 7.40
N LEU A 150 1.67 10.64 7.73
CA LEU A 150 0.88 10.12 8.86
C LEU A 150 1.28 10.75 10.19
N SER A 151 2.58 10.80 10.49
CA SER A 151 3.06 11.38 11.75
C SER A 151 2.67 12.85 11.89
N GLU A 152 2.75 13.61 10.80
CA GLU A 152 2.37 15.02 10.78
C GLU A 152 0.87 15.23 10.97
N LEU A 153 0.06 14.29 10.51
CA LEU A 153 -1.40 14.29 10.68
C LEU A 153 -1.85 13.76 12.04
N GLY A 154 -0.93 13.24 12.84
CA GLY A 154 -1.25 12.64 14.13
C GLY A 154 -1.92 11.27 14.04
N LEU A 155 -1.65 10.57 12.96
CA LEU A 155 -2.23 9.25 12.70
C LEU A 155 -1.25 8.13 12.96
#